data_602b57f6c6df272af892e30f1bb21b77
#
_entry.id   602b57f6c6df272af892e30f1bb21b77
#
_cell.length_a   1.000
_cell.length_b   1.000
_cell.length_c   1.000
_cell.angle_alpha   90.00
_cell.angle_beta   90.00
_cell.angle_gamma   90.00
#
_symmetry.space_group_name_H-M   'P 1'
#
loop_
_entity.id
_entity.type
_entity.pdbx_description
1 polymer ?
#
loop_
_entity_poly.entity_id
_entity_poly.type
_entity_poly.pdbx_seq_one_letter_code
_entity_poly.pdbx_strand_id
1 'polypeptide(L)'
;MPRPRSEKARRAVLEAMRSALAEDSYAAVTIEGLAAEAGVSKQTIYRWWPSKAAVLGEALLEGELPGADAVVPMTDDLDTDLRAWLTAMLARQSDGATLEIARALIAVTATDAELGAQLNERLAAPVRDWVTVRLTAAIAAGEVRADADADAIADQFIALASYAALLGQPLGEQRVDAIVRMVMRGIGV
;
A
#
# COMPACT_ATOMS: atom_id res chain seq x y z
N MET A 1 28.65 14.24 22.02
CA MET A 1 28.09 14.33 20.66
C MET A 1 27.54 12.97 20.26
N PRO A 2 26.27 12.86 19.81
CA PRO A 2 25.75 11.61 19.29
C PRO A 2 26.59 11.21 18.07
N ARG A 3 27.03 9.95 18.04
CA ARG A 3 27.73 9.38 16.89
C ARG A 3 26.82 9.47 15.67
N PRO A 4 27.24 9.98 14.50
CA PRO A 4 26.38 10.06 13.35
C PRO A 4 25.83 8.67 13.04
N ARG A 5 24.55 8.61 12.60
CA ARG A 5 23.93 7.37 12.09
C ARG A 5 24.93 6.74 11.14
N SER A 6 25.38 5.52 11.46
CA SER A 6 26.17 4.78 10.48
C SER A 6 25.23 4.38 9.36
N GLU A 7 25.30 5.07 8.22
CA GLU A 7 24.48 4.79 7.05
C GLU A 7 24.61 3.32 6.62
N LYS A 8 25.79 2.74 6.82
CA LYS A 8 26.03 1.31 6.60
C LYS A 8 25.15 0.44 7.52
N ALA A 9 25.08 0.77 8.80
CA ALA A 9 24.28 0.01 9.77
C ALA A 9 22.76 0.21 9.52
N ARG A 10 22.34 1.41 9.12
CA ARG A 10 20.97 1.70 8.73
C ARG A 10 20.54 0.82 7.56
N ARG A 11 21.32 0.82 6.47
CA ARG A 11 21.05 -0.01 5.28
C ARG A 11 21.04 -1.50 5.62
N ALA A 12 21.93 -1.98 6.49
CA ALA A 12 21.95 -3.38 6.91
C ALA A 12 20.65 -3.79 7.61
N VAL A 13 20.08 -2.92 8.46
CA VAL A 13 18.80 -3.21 9.13
C VAL A 13 17.64 -3.21 8.13
N LEU A 14 17.60 -2.27 7.17
CA LEU A 14 16.55 -2.23 6.16
C LEU A 14 16.64 -3.43 5.21
N GLU A 15 17.85 -3.88 4.89
CA GLU A 15 18.07 -5.09 4.09
C GLU A 15 17.64 -6.34 4.85
N ALA A 16 18.01 -6.47 6.13
CA ALA A 16 17.54 -7.57 6.98
C ALA A 16 16.00 -7.63 7.05
N MET A 17 15.33 -6.48 7.10
CA MET A 17 13.86 -6.43 7.05
C MET A 17 13.34 -6.97 5.71
N ARG A 18 13.94 -6.58 4.57
CA ARG A 18 13.52 -7.07 3.24
C ARG A 18 13.74 -8.56 3.06
N SER A 19 14.93 -9.06 3.47
CA SER A 19 15.22 -10.50 3.46
C SER A 19 14.23 -11.29 4.30
N ALA A 20 13.98 -10.84 5.53
CA ALA A 20 13.04 -11.52 6.43
C ALA A 20 11.60 -11.55 5.88
N LEU A 21 11.17 -10.50 5.17
CA LEU A 21 9.85 -10.47 4.51
C LEU A 21 9.76 -11.38 3.28
N ALA A 22 10.89 -11.65 2.63
CA ALA A 22 10.94 -12.57 1.49
C ALA A 22 10.93 -14.05 1.91
N GLU A 23 11.43 -14.35 3.12
CA GLU A 23 11.57 -15.71 3.64
C GLU A 23 10.44 -16.09 4.59
N ASP A 24 9.93 -15.14 5.35
CA ASP A 24 8.97 -15.34 6.42
C ASP A 24 7.80 -14.33 6.37
N SER A 25 6.78 -14.58 7.19
CA SER A 25 5.72 -13.59 7.41
C SER A 25 6.23 -12.42 8.28
N TYR A 26 5.66 -11.23 8.10
CA TYR A 26 5.97 -10.07 8.95
C TYR A 26 5.74 -10.35 10.45
N ALA A 27 4.79 -11.23 10.80
CA ALA A 27 4.56 -11.62 12.19
C ALA A 27 5.77 -12.31 12.81
N ALA A 28 6.49 -13.15 12.05
CA ALA A 28 7.67 -13.87 12.49
C ALA A 28 8.90 -12.97 12.65
N VAL A 29 8.95 -11.83 11.95
CA VAL A 29 10.07 -10.86 12.06
C VAL A 29 10.16 -10.30 13.48
N THR A 30 11.35 -10.35 14.07
CA THR A 30 11.63 -9.78 15.39
C THR A 30 12.76 -8.75 15.33
N ILE A 31 12.76 -7.79 16.27
CA ILE A 31 13.85 -6.82 16.38
C ILE A 31 15.18 -7.52 16.71
N GLU A 32 15.11 -8.61 17.48
CA GLU A 32 16.24 -9.47 17.79
C GLU A 32 16.86 -10.09 16.53
N GLY A 33 16.02 -10.67 15.67
CA GLY A 33 16.44 -11.25 14.39
C GLY A 33 17.07 -10.22 13.48
N LEU A 34 16.41 -9.07 13.31
CA LEU A 34 16.94 -7.96 12.50
C LEU A 34 18.29 -7.46 13.04
N ALA A 35 18.43 -7.35 14.36
CA ALA A 35 19.66 -6.91 14.98
C ALA A 35 20.82 -7.90 14.75
N ALA A 36 20.53 -9.20 14.88
CA ALA A 36 21.50 -10.28 14.66
C ALA A 36 21.97 -10.28 13.19
N GLU A 37 21.05 -10.24 12.24
CA GLU A 37 21.35 -10.27 10.80
C GLU A 37 22.10 -9.00 10.36
N ALA A 38 21.67 -7.83 10.81
CA ALA A 38 22.32 -6.57 10.49
C ALA A 38 23.63 -6.33 11.22
N GLY A 39 24.01 -7.21 12.19
CA GLY A 39 25.23 -7.05 12.98
C GLY A 39 25.22 -5.81 13.89
N VAL A 40 24.05 -5.42 14.41
CA VAL A 40 23.87 -4.26 15.30
C VAL A 40 23.20 -4.67 16.61
N SER A 41 23.22 -3.79 17.62
CA SER A 41 22.46 -4.03 18.85
C SER A 41 20.99 -3.62 18.67
N LYS A 42 20.08 -4.28 19.42
CA LYS A 42 18.67 -3.85 19.52
C LYS A 42 18.53 -2.38 19.92
N GLN A 43 19.38 -1.95 20.85
CA GLN A 43 19.40 -0.56 21.30
C GLN A 43 19.75 0.40 20.15
N THR A 44 20.58 -0.03 19.19
CA THR A 44 20.88 0.74 17.99
C THR A 44 19.64 0.87 17.11
N ILE A 45 18.86 -0.21 16.93
CA ILE A 45 17.61 -0.18 16.15
C ILE A 45 16.60 0.75 16.84
N TYR A 46 16.30 0.56 18.13
CA TYR A 46 15.32 1.38 18.85
C TYR A 46 15.68 2.88 18.94
N ARG A 47 16.95 3.21 18.83
CA ARG A 47 17.38 4.62 18.73
C ARG A 47 17.00 5.25 17.40
N TRP A 48 16.88 4.46 16.34
CA TRP A 48 16.56 4.95 14.99
C TRP A 48 15.08 4.80 14.65
N TRP A 49 14.49 3.70 15.07
CA TRP A 49 13.11 3.37 14.79
C TRP A 49 12.37 3.03 16.08
N PRO A 50 11.26 3.71 16.37
CA PRO A 50 10.50 3.47 17.60
C PRO A 50 9.81 2.10 17.64
N SER A 51 9.65 1.46 16.48
CA SER A 51 8.95 0.18 16.38
C SER A 51 9.46 -0.65 15.18
N LYS A 52 9.14 -1.95 15.18
CA LYS A 52 9.34 -2.84 14.03
C LYS A 52 8.60 -2.32 12.78
N ALA A 53 7.42 -1.76 12.96
CA ALA A 53 6.62 -1.20 11.89
C ALA A 53 7.28 0.05 11.27
N ALA A 54 8.00 0.86 12.04
CA ALA A 54 8.78 1.97 11.52
C ALA A 54 9.97 1.50 10.67
N VAL A 55 10.64 0.39 11.05
CA VAL A 55 11.67 -0.25 10.21
C VAL A 55 11.07 -0.70 8.88
N LEU A 56 9.91 -1.39 8.94
CA LEU A 56 9.19 -1.81 7.74
C LEU A 56 8.84 -0.64 6.84
N GLY A 57 8.25 0.41 7.39
CA GLY A 57 7.85 1.59 6.64
C GLY A 57 9.03 2.21 5.87
N GLU A 58 10.17 2.40 6.54
CA GLU A 58 11.36 2.95 5.91
C GLU A 58 11.96 1.97 4.87
N ALA A 59 11.94 0.65 5.14
CA ALA A 59 12.40 -0.35 4.17
C ALA A 59 11.57 -0.35 2.88
N LEU A 60 10.26 -0.16 2.99
CA LEU A 60 9.36 -0.05 1.85
C LEU A 60 9.50 1.28 1.09
N LEU A 61 9.82 2.38 1.78
CA LEU A 61 10.09 3.66 1.11
C LEU A 61 11.36 3.62 0.25
N GLU A 62 12.37 2.84 0.65
CA GLU A 62 13.62 2.71 -0.08
C GLU A 62 13.65 1.55 -1.08
N GLY A 63 12.73 0.60 -0.98
CA GLY A 63 12.65 -0.58 -1.84
C GLY A 63 11.55 -0.50 -2.89
N GLU A 64 11.43 -1.56 -3.68
CA GLU A 64 10.27 -1.78 -4.53
C GLU A 64 9.07 -2.19 -3.67
N LEU A 65 7.91 -1.63 -3.98
CA LEU A 65 6.68 -2.00 -3.28
C LEU A 65 6.16 -3.32 -3.84
N PRO A 66 5.74 -4.26 -2.98
CA PRO A 66 5.05 -5.46 -3.45
C PRO A 66 3.85 -5.09 -4.31
N GLY A 67 3.82 -5.61 -5.54
CA GLY A 67 2.70 -5.38 -6.47
C GLY A 67 2.73 -4.07 -7.25
N ALA A 68 3.86 -3.35 -7.25
CA ALA A 68 4.06 -2.18 -8.12
C ALA A 68 3.91 -2.53 -9.63
N ASP A 69 4.16 -3.77 -9.99
CA ASP A 69 4.08 -4.28 -11.38
C ASP A 69 2.66 -4.74 -11.79
N ALA A 70 1.64 -4.45 -11.02
CA ALA A 70 0.29 -4.84 -11.38
C ALA A 70 -0.14 -4.20 -12.70
N VAL A 71 -0.33 -5.03 -13.73
CA VAL A 71 -0.90 -4.59 -15.00
C VAL A 71 -2.31 -4.08 -14.73
N VAL A 72 -2.52 -2.82 -15.05
CA VAL A 72 -3.82 -2.17 -14.88
C VAL A 72 -4.57 -2.26 -16.21
N PRO A 73 -5.80 -2.79 -16.22
CA PRO A 73 -6.57 -2.89 -17.45
C PRO A 73 -6.91 -1.49 -18.00
N MET A 74 -6.82 -1.36 -19.32
CA MET A 74 -7.15 -0.15 -20.09
C MET A 74 -7.93 -0.57 -21.34
N THR A 75 -9.21 -0.91 -21.14
CA THR A 75 -10.13 -1.23 -22.23
C THR A 75 -11.00 -0.01 -22.59
N ASP A 76 -11.94 -0.20 -23.50
CA ASP A 76 -12.92 0.84 -23.86
C ASP A 76 -14.15 0.84 -22.91
N ASP A 77 -14.12 0.06 -21.83
CA ASP A 77 -15.21 -0.08 -20.86
C ASP A 77 -14.69 0.17 -19.43
N LEU A 78 -15.02 1.34 -18.89
CA LEU A 78 -14.62 1.75 -17.54
C LEU A 78 -15.17 0.81 -16.44
N ASP A 79 -16.41 0.33 -16.57
CA ASP A 79 -17.00 -0.60 -15.60
C ASP A 79 -16.18 -1.88 -15.49
N THR A 80 -15.83 -2.46 -16.64
CA THR A 80 -14.98 -3.66 -16.73
C THR A 80 -13.58 -3.42 -16.13
N ASP A 81 -12.96 -2.29 -16.46
CA ASP A 81 -11.62 -1.94 -15.97
C ASP A 81 -11.62 -1.75 -14.45
N LEU A 82 -12.59 -1.04 -13.91
CA LEU A 82 -12.73 -0.83 -12.46
C LEU A 82 -12.94 -2.15 -11.72
N ARG A 83 -13.77 -3.07 -12.25
CA ARG A 83 -13.99 -4.40 -11.67
C ARG A 83 -12.72 -5.23 -11.65
N ALA A 84 -12.05 -5.31 -12.78
CA ALA A 84 -10.83 -6.10 -12.92
C ALA A 84 -9.73 -5.57 -11.98
N TRP A 85 -9.54 -4.26 -11.95
CA TRP A 85 -8.57 -3.61 -11.09
C TRP A 85 -8.88 -3.82 -9.60
N LEU A 86 -10.13 -3.55 -9.18
CA LEU A 86 -10.55 -3.68 -7.78
C LEU A 86 -10.44 -5.14 -7.31
N THR A 87 -10.84 -6.10 -8.16
CA THR A 87 -10.70 -7.53 -7.88
C THR A 87 -9.22 -7.90 -7.71
N ALA A 88 -8.34 -7.48 -8.61
CA ALA A 88 -6.91 -7.76 -8.51
C ALA A 88 -6.27 -7.11 -7.28
N MET A 89 -6.64 -5.88 -6.93
CA MET A 89 -6.17 -5.19 -5.74
C MET A 89 -6.56 -5.94 -4.46
N LEU A 90 -7.82 -6.38 -4.36
CA LEU A 90 -8.34 -7.08 -3.19
C LEU A 90 -7.84 -8.54 -3.10
N ALA A 91 -7.63 -9.20 -4.24
CA ALA A 91 -7.06 -10.54 -4.27
C ALA A 91 -5.66 -10.59 -3.65
N ARG A 92 -4.84 -9.56 -3.88
CA ARG A 92 -3.51 -9.45 -3.25
C ARG A 92 -3.58 -9.36 -1.72
N GLN A 93 -4.64 -8.79 -1.17
CA GLN A 93 -4.86 -8.72 0.28
C GLN A 93 -5.34 -10.05 0.90
N SER A 94 -5.68 -11.03 0.07
CA SER A 94 -6.05 -12.37 0.55
C SER A 94 -4.84 -13.20 0.96
N ASP A 95 -3.63 -12.80 0.56
CA ASP A 95 -2.39 -13.36 1.08
C ASP A 95 -2.12 -12.84 2.49
N GLY A 96 -1.95 -13.76 3.44
CA GLY A 96 -1.76 -13.44 4.86
C GLY A 96 -0.55 -12.53 5.11
N ALA A 97 0.56 -12.73 4.38
CA ALA A 97 1.76 -11.90 4.53
C ALA A 97 1.52 -10.46 4.07
N THR A 98 0.87 -10.28 2.92
CA THR A 98 0.49 -8.96 2.41
C THR A 98 -0.47 -8.24 3.36
N LEU A 99 -1.41 -8.97 3.96
CA LEU A 99 -2.35 -8.42 4.93
C LEU A 99 -1.66 -7.93 6.21
N GLU A 100 -0.69 -8.68 6.73
CA GLU A 100 0.11 -8.29 7.91
C GLU A 100 0.91 -7.02 7.63
N ILE A 101 1.53 -6.91 6.46
CA ILE A 101 2.25 -5.70 6.03
C ILE A 101 1.30 -4.51 5.95
N ALA A 102 0.14 -4.67 5.33
CA ALA A 102 -0.86 -3.61 5.23
C ALA A 102 -1.32 -3.11 6.61
N ARG A 103 -1.56 -4.02 7.56
CA ARG A 103 -1.91 -3.66 8.95
C ARG A 103 -0.78 -2.94 9.67
N ALA A 104 0.46 -3.38 9.48
CA ALA A 104 1.62 -2.72 10.06
C ALA A 104 1.79 -1.29 9.52
N LEU A 105 1.56 -1.08 8.24
CA LEU A 105 1.58 0.25 7.61
C LEU A 105 0.48 1.16 8.14
N ILE A 106 -0.73 0.65 8.34
CA ILE A 106 -1.82 1.41 8.99
C ILE A 106 -1.41 1.84 10.40
N ALA A 107 -0.80 0.93 11.18
CA ALA A 107 -0.34 1.24 12.53
C ALA A 107 0.78 2.31 12.55
N VAL A 108 1.72 2.26 11.61
CA VAL A 108 2.75 3.30 11.45
C VAL A 108 2.12 4.64 11.11
N THR A 109 1.22 4.67 10.13
CA THR A 109 0.53 5.90 9.70
C THR A 109 -0.24 6.56 10.86
N ALA A 110 -0.77 5.75 11.78
CA ALA A 110 -1.50 6.25 12.96
C ALA A 110 -0.57 6.80 14.07
N THR A 111 0.70 6.39 14.10
CA THR A 111 1.64 6.70 15.21
C THR A 111 2.79 7.62 14.82
N ASP A 112 3.11 7.71 13.55
CA ASP A 112 4.17 8.55 12.98
C ASP A 112 3.61 9.31 11.77
N ALA A 113 3.24 10.57 11.97
CA ALA A 113 2.55 11.37 10.95
C ALA A 113 3.43 11.66 9.73
N GLU A 114 4.75 11.85 9.93
CA GLU A 114 5.67 12.16 8.82
C GLU A 114 5.92 10.92 7.96
N LEU A 115 6.29 9.81 8.59
CA LEU A 115 6.47 8.53 7.89
C LEU A 115 5.16 8.04 7.26
N GLY A 116 4.05 8.23 7.97
CA GLY A 116 2.71 7.89 7.46
C GLY A 116 2.35 8.67 6.20
N ALA A 117 2.64 9.98 6.16
CA ALA A 117 2.39 10.81 4.98
C ALA A 117 3.24 10.35 3.77
N GLN A 118 4.52 10.06 3.98
CA GLN A 118 5.41 9.56 2.92
C GLN A 118 4.96 8.20 2.39
N LEU A 119 4.57 7.28 3.28
CA LEU A 119 4.05 5.97 2.90
C LEU A 119 2.72 6.09 2.14
N ASN A 120 1.82 6.92 2.63
CA ASN A 120 0.54 7.15 1.97
C ASN A 120 0.74 7.71 0.55
N GLU A 121 1.59 8.71 0.38
CA GLU A 121 1.92 9.25 -0.93
C GLU A 121 2.47 8.18 -1.87
N ARG A 122 3.45 7.40 -1.41
CA ARG A 122 4.07 6.34 -2.22
C ARG A 122 3.11 5.20 -2.58
N LEU A 123 2.23 4.82 -1.66
CA LEU A 123 1.25 3.74 -1.87
C LEU A 123 0.05 4.20 -2.67
N ALA A 124 -0.36 5.45 -2.48
CA ALA A 124 -1.54 6.02 -3.12
C ALA A 124 -1.25 6.54 -4.54
N ALA A 125 -0.04 7.03 -4.82
CA ALA A 125 0.30 7.61 -6.11
C ALA A 125 -0.02 6.69 -7.30
N PRO A 126 0.39 5.40 -7.32
CA PRO A 126 0.05 4.52 -8.44
C PRO A 126 -1.48 4.34 -8.65
N VAL A 127 -2.24 4.33 -7.56
CA VAL A 127 -3.71 4.25 -7.62
C VAL A 127 -4.30 5.52 -8.21
N ARG A 128 -3.87 6.68 -7.73
CA ARG A 128 -4.34 7.98 -8.24
C ARG A 128 -3.98 8.16 -9.70
N ASP A 129 -2.76 7.87 -10.08
CA ASP A 129 -2.28 7.98 -11.47
C ASP A 129 -3.14 7.14 -12.40
N TRP A 130 -3.39 5.88 -12.05
CA TRP A 130 -4.24 5.03 -12.86
C TRP A 130 -5.67 5.54 -12.95
N VAL A 131 -6.31 5.86 -11.81
CA VAL A 131 -7.68 6.36 -11.77
C VAL A 131 -7.79 7.64 -12.62
N THR A 132 -6.84 8.55 -12.48
CA THR A 132 -6.81 9.81 -13.25
C THR A 132 -6.71 9.56 -14.75
N VAL A 133 -5.78 8.72 -15.19
CA VAL A 133 -5.59 8.39 -16.60
C VAL A 133 -6.84 7.73 -17.16
N ARG A 134 -7.40 6.75 -16.45
CA ARG A 134 -8.57 6.00 -16.92
C ARG A 134 -9.85 6.84 -16.96
N LEU A 135 -10.09 7.67 -15.96
CA LEU A 135 -11.24 8.59 -15.94
C LEU A 135 -11.11 9.68 -17.01
N THR A 136 -9.92 10.22 -17.22
CA THR A 136 -9.69 11.21 -18.28
C THR A 136 -10.06 10.62 -19.66
N ALA A 137 -9.67 9.37 -19.90
CA ALA A 137 -10.05 8.68 -21.14
C ALA A 137 -11.57 8.47 -21.24
N ALA A 138 -12.24 8.06 -20.15
CA ALA A 138 -13.68 7.85 -20.12
C ALA A 138 -14.49 9.16 -20.29
N ILE A 139 -14.00 10.26 -19.71
CA ILE A 139 -14.58 11.61 -19.94
C ILE A 139 -14.46 12.00 -21.42
N ALA A 140 -13.30 11.80 -22.02
CA ALA A 140 -13.08 12.11 -23.44
C ALA A 140 -13.95 11.25 -24.36
N ALA A 141 -14.24 10.01 -23.98
CA ALA A 141 -15.16 9.12 -24.70
C ALA A 141 -16.65 9.42 -24.45
N GLY A 142 -16.97 10.30 -23.50
CA GLY A 142 -18.37 10.62 -23.14
C GLY A 142 -19.06 9.56 -22.28
N GLU A 143 -18.32 8.64 -21.70
CA GLU A 143 -18.85 7.60 -20.79
C GLU A 143 -19.12 8.15 -19.37
N VAL A 144 -18.39 9.20 -19.00
CA VAL A 144 -18.36 9.77 -17.65
C VAL A 144 -18.56 11.29 -17.75
N ARG A 145 -19.27 11.83 -16.77
CA ARG A 145 -19.49 13.29 -16.67
C ARG A 145 -18.14 14.01 -16.52
N ALA A 146 -18.05 15.19 -17.13
CA ALA A 146 -16.82 16.01 -17.12
C ALA A 146 -16.43 16.55 -15.74
N ASP A 147 -17.36 16.52 -14.77
CA ASP A 147 -17.15 16.94 -13.39
C ASP A 147 -16.81 15.79 -12.43
N ALA A 148 -16.54 14.59 -12.94
CA ALA A 148 -16.11 13.46 -12.13
C ALA A 148 -14.75 13.72 -11.49
N ASP A 149 -14.68 13.60 -10.16
CA ASP A 149 -13.48 13.86 -9.38
C ASP A 149 -12.65 12.57 -9.24
N ALA A 150 -11.53 12.50 -9.98
CA ALA A 150 -10.64 11.34 -9.99
C ALA A 150 -9.96 11.12 -8.65
N ASP A 151 -9.59 12.19 -7.95
CA ASP A 151 -8.92 12.08 -6.65
C ASP A 151 -9.88 11.54 -5.59
N ALA A 152 -11.14 12.02 -5.58
CA ALA A 152 -12.15 11.50 -4.67
C ALA A 152 -12.44 10.01 -4.92
N ILE A 153 -12.45 9.55 -6.17
CA ILE A 153 -12.65 8.14 -6.52
C ILE A 153 -11.44 7.31 -6.08
N ALA A 154 -10.23 7.79 -6.34
CA ALA A 154 -9.00 7.10 -5.90
C ALA A 154 -8.95 6.97 -4.37
N ASP A 155 -9.28 8.03 -3.64
CA ASP A 155 -9.32 8.02 -2.18
C ASP A 155 -10.35 7.02 -1.63
N GLN A 156 -11.52 6.87 -2.28
CA GLN A 156 -12.50 5.85 -1.92
C GLN A 156 -11.93 4.42 -2.06
N PHE A 157 -11.19 4.15 -3.13
CA PHE A 157 -10.59 2.83 -3.34
C PHE A 157 -9.47 2.55 -2.35
N ILE A 158 -8.63 3.54 -2.04
CA ILE A 158 -7.57 3.45 -1.03
C ILE A 158 -8.17 3.21 0.36
N ALA A 159 -9.21 3.95 0.72
CA ALA A 159 -9.92 3.79 2.00
C ALA A 159 -10.56 2.39 2.11
N LEU A 160 -11.16 1.89 1.02
CA LEU A 160 -11.74 0.56 0.96
C LEU A 160 -10.70 -0.53 1.16
N ALA A 161 -9.54 -0.42 0.50
CA ALA A 161 -8.43 -1.34 0.65
C ALA A 161 -7.90 -1.35 2.10
N SER A 162 -7.74 -0.17 2.69
CA SER A 162 -7.31 -0.01 4.07
C SER A 162 -8.31 -0.61 5.06
N TYR A 163 -9.61 -0.40 4.84
CA TYR A 163 -10.66 -0.97 5.66
C TYR A 163 -10.71 -2.51 5.57
N ALA A 164 -10.61 -3.07 4.37
CA ALA A 164 -10.56 -4.52 4.17
C ALA A 164 -9.34 -5.13 4.87
N ALA A 165 -8.17 -4.50 4.77
CA ALA A 165 -6.96 -4.92 5.46
C ALA A 165 -7.11 -4.88 6.98
N LEU A 166 -7.69 -3.81 7.52
CA LEU A 166 -7.91 -3.65 8.97
C LEU A 166 -8.79 -4.76 9.53
N LEU A 167 -9.90 -5.09 8.84
CA LEU A 167 -10.81 -6.14 9.27
C LEU A 167 -10.28 -7.57 9.00
N GLY A 168 -9.31 -7.72 8.10
CA GLY A 168 -8.82 -9.02 7.64
C GLY A 168 -9.88 -9.81 6.88
N GLN A 169 -10.78 -9.12 6.22
CA GLN A 169 -11.86 -9.72 5.45
C GLN A 169 -11.75 -9.28 4.00
N PRO A 170 -11.36 -10.18 3.09
CA PRO A 170 -11.36 -9.86 1.67
C PRO A 170 -12.79 -9.52 1.22
N LEU A 171 -12.92 -8.52 0.38
CA LEU A 171 -14.20 -8.19 -0.21
C LEU A 171 -14.52 -9.21 -1.31
N GLY A 172 -15.64 -9.92 -1.15
CA GLY A 172 -16.11 -10.86 -2.18
C GLY A 172 -16.60 -10.14 -3.45
N GLU A 173 -16.73 -10.89 -4.54
CA GLU A 173 -17.16 -10.39 -5.86
C GLU A 173 -18.45 -9.55 -5.81
N GLN A 174 -19.46 -9.99 -5.06
CA GLN A 174 -20.71 -9.24 -4.91
C GLN A 174 -20.50 -7.83 -4.32
N ARG A 175 -19.51 -7.70 -3.44
CA ARG A 175 -19.17 -6.39 -2.84
C ARG A 175 -18.44 -5.51 -3.86
N VAL A 176 -17.50 -6.08 -4.60
CA VAL A 176 -16.83 -5.40 -5.73
C VAL A 176 -17.86 -4.88 -6.72
N ASP A 177 -18.79 -5.73 -7.15
CA ASP A 177 -19.88 -5.36 -8.05
C ASP A 177 -20.76 -4.23 -7.52
N ALA A 178 -21.08 -4.27 -6.23
CA ALA A 178 -21.89 -3.22 -5.62
C ALA A 178 -21.15 -1.87 -5.60
N ILE A 179 -19.85 -1.89 -5.31
CA ILE A 179 -19.01 -0.70 -5.26
C ILE A 179 -18.86 -0.09 -6.65
N VAL A 180 -18.52 -0.89 -7.66
CA VAL A 180 -18.38 -0.40 -9.03
C VAL A 180 -19.70 0.18 -9.54
N ARG A 181 -20.82 -0.52 -9.33
CA ARG A 181 -22.15 0.03 -9.68
C ARG A 181 -22.46 1.35 -8.98
N MET A 182 -22.05 1.51 -7.72
CA MET A 182 -22.24 2.75 -6.98
C MET A 182 -21.42 3.89 -7.59
N VAL A 183 -20.15 3.64 -7.93
CA VAL A 183 -19.29 4.62 -8.58
C VAL A 183 -19.85 4.98 -9.96
N MET A 184 -20.14 3.99 -10.81
CA MET A 184 -20.66 4.23 -12.16
C MET A 184 -21.98 5.00 -12.17
N ARG A 185 -22.90 4.74 -11.23
CA ARG A 185 -24.13 5.53 -11.08
C ARG A 185 -23.87 6.96 -10.62
N GLY A 186 -22.78 7.19 -9.89
CA GLY A 186 -22.39 8.53 -9.43
C GLY A 186 -21.76 9.39 -10.52
N ILE A 187 -21.06 8.79 -11.48
CA ILE A 187 -20.25 9.49 -12.49
C ILE A 187 -20.69 9.25 -13.95
N GLY A 188 -21.50 8.24 -14.20
CA GLY A 188 -22.01 7.92 -15.55
C GLY A 188 -22.91 9.02 -16.11
N VAL A 189 -22.97 9.11 -17.46
CA VAL A 189 -23.83 10.02 -18.21
C VAL A 189 -25.23 9.45 -18.30
#